data_1866559de9ee58bdf8c3f8bf8169e910
#
_entry.id   1866559de9ee58bdf8c3f8bf8169e910
#
_cell.length_a   1.000
_cell.length_b   1.000
_cell.length_c   1.000
_cell.angle_alpha   90.00
_cell.angle_beta   90.00
_cell.angle_gamma   90.00
#
_symmetry.space_group_name_H-M   'P 1'
#
loop_
_entity.id
_entity.type
_entity.pdbx_description
1 polymer ?
#
loop_
_entity_poly.entity_id
_entity_poly.type
_entity_poly.pdbx_seq_one_letter_code
_entity_poly.pdbx_strand_id
1 'polypeptide(L)'
;MKTLILPVAGRSARYPGMRPKWMLTMPNGKLMIEQSVSKINCEKFDKVYVIALKEHIDRYVNYKNLLKSLRKNISKKVEIFQLKKDTSCQAETIYQFLKHKKIKSSFLIKDCDNEFSIDESIFRNKIINNSVYAIDIKTLELIDAKSKSYIEKDLYNNVINIVEKKIISDFFCCGAYGFKYPKDFISSAKKLLSKSKNIYISHVILDLILKGDNFNYHRADRYISWGTIQEYRLWQKKSFTIFCDFDGCLVKNGSKIFSKTNKIIPLEKNLIELKKLQDTNDVDLIITTSRPLSDKNKVKSILNKYKIKYKSIITNLKHSRRIIVNDFANTNPYPSSISINTERNSEELSGIFSNLR
;
A
#
# COMPACT_ATOMS: atom_id res chain seq x y z
N MET A 1 10.39 -3.84 26.52
CA MET A 1 10.87 -3.61 25.14
C MET A 1 9.92 -4.25 24.15
N LYS A 2 9.72 -3.59 23.00
CA LYS A 2 8.85 -4.01 21.89
C LYS A 2 9.65 -4.07 20.59
N THR A 3 9.53 -5.16 19.86
CA THR A 3 10.21 -5.35 18.58
C THR A 3 9.18 -5.48 17.45
N LEU A 4 9.38 -4.75 16.34
CA LEU A 4 8.64 -4.97 15.09
C LEU A 4 9.47 -5.87 14.17
N ILE A 5 8.84 -6.88 13.60
CA ILE A 5 9.46 -7.83 12.67
C ILE A 5 8.72 -7.77 11.34
N LEU A 6 9.44 -7.47 10.27
CA LEU A 6 8.98 -7.41 8.89
C LEU A 6 9.63 -8.55 8.09
N PRO A 7 8.97 -9.72 7.98
CA PRO A 7 9.52 -10.87 7.27
C PRO A 7 9.32 -10.72 5.76
N VAL A 8 10.40 -10.52 5.02
CA VAL A 8 10.39 -10.30 3.55
C VAL A 8 11.29 -11.29 2.79
N ALA A 9 11.61 -12.42 3.41
CA ALA A 9 12.47 -13.46 2.82
C ALA A 9 11.75 -14.39 1.83
N GLY A 10 10.47 -14.18 1.55
CA GLY A 10 9.72 -15.00 0.60
C GLY A 10 10.13 -14.75 -0.86
N ARG A 11 10.02 -15.79 -1.71
CA ARG A 11 10.40 -15.77 -3.14
C ARG A 11 9.47 -14.96 -4.04
N SER A 12 8.38 -14.40 -3.51
CA SER A 12 7.40 -13.58 -4.28
C SER A 12 6.82 -14.32 -5.51
N ALA A 13 6.55 -15.63 -5.40
CA ALA A 13 6.08 -16.45 -6.52
C ALA A 13 4.82 -15.91 -7.22
N ARG A 14 3.98 -15.14 -6.51
CA ARG A 14 2.79 -14.46 -7.06
C ARG A 14 3.11 -13.19 -7.87
N TYR A 15 4.41 -12.87 -8.06
CA TYR A 15 4.93 -11.74 -8.83
C TYR A 15 5.97 -12.24 -9.84
N PRO A 16 5.57 -13.06 -10.84
CA PRO A 16 6.50 -13.66 -11.77
C PRO A 16 7.24 -12.61 -12.60
N GLY A 17 8.54 -12.83 -12.83
CA GLY A 17 9.38 -11.94 -13.63
C GLY A 17 9.76 -10.60 -12.98
N MET A 18 9.30 -10.35 -11.74
CA MET A 18 9.60 -9.11 -11.02
C MET A 18 10.69 -9.31 -9.97
N ARG A 19 11.27 -8.19 -9.50
CA ARG A 19 12.05 -8.20 -8.26
C ARG A 19 11.16 -8.62 -7.07
N PRO A 20 11.73 -9.01 -5.93
CA PRO A 20 10.96 -9.37 -4.74
C PRO A 20 9.91 -8.31 -4.41
N LYS A 21 8.66 -8.73 -4.16
CA LYS A 21 7.50 -7.81 -4.05
C LYS A 21 7.71 -6.66 -3.06
N TRP A 22 8.38 -6.93 -1.94
CA TRP A 22 8.65 -5.91 -0.92
C TRP A 22 9.54 -4.75 -1.39
N MET A 23 10.30 -4.96 -2.50
CA MET A 23 11.14 -3.96 -3.16
C MET A 23 10.42 -3.24 -4.32
N LEU A 24 9.15 -3.56 -4.61
CA LEU A 24 8.40 -2.87 -5.65
C LEU A 24 8.14 -1.42 -5.23
N THR A 25 8.29 -0.52 -6.20
CA THR A 25 8.07 0.91 -5.98
C THR A 25 6.58 1.22 -6.08
N MET A 26 6.04 1.83 -5.04
CA MET A 26 4.68 2.30 -4.96
C MET A 26 4.54 3.65 -5.69
N PRO A 27 3.33 4.09 -6.11
CA PRO A 27 3.14 5.36 -6.84
C PRO A 27 3.73 6.60 -6.14
N ASN A 28 3.78 6.61 -4.82
CA ASN A 28 4.36 7.69 -4.03
C ASN A 28 5.90 7.62 -3.89
N GLY A 29 6.55 6.72 -4.66
CA GLY A 29 8.01 6.52 -4.65
C GLY A 29 8.55 5.68 -3.48
N LYS A 30 7.72 5.27 -2.53
CA LYS A 30 8.14 4.37 -1.44
C LYS A 30 8.23 2.94 -1.92
N LEU A 31 8.99 2.11 -1.20
CA LEU A 31 8.96 0.66 -1.40
C LEU A 31 7.67 0.07 -0.79
N MET A 32 7.20 -1.07 -1.32
CA MET A 32 6.01 -1.75 -0.78
C MET A 32 6.12 -2.03 0.73
N ILE A 33 7.30 -2.45 1.21
CA ILE A 33 7.53 -2.64 2.65
C ILE A 33 7.37 -1.33 3.44
N GLU A 34 7.83 -0.20 2.90
CA GLU A 34 7.71 1.11 3.56
C GLU A 34 6.24 1.56 3.59
N GLN A 35 5.50 1.30 2.50
CA GLN A 35 4.08 1.58 2.43
C GLN A 35 3.27 0.70 3.40
N SER A 36 3.63 -0.58 3.54
CA SER A 36 2.90 -1.55 4.38
C SER A 36 2.80 -1.15 5.85
N VAL A 37 3.72 -0.33 6.33
CA VAL A 37 3.75 0.16 7.71
C VAL A 37 3.46 1.66 7.82
N SER A 38 3.06 2.32 6.75
CA SER A 38 2.86 3.78 6.72
C SER A 38 1.76 4.28 7.67
N LYS A 39 0.84 3.39 8.07
CA LYS A 39 -0.25 3.65 9.01
C LYS A 39 0.04 3.13 10.42
N ILE A 40 1.27 2.70 10.69
CA ILE A 40 1.72 2.20 11.99
C ILE A 40 2.85 3.10 12.47
N ASN A 41 2.73 3.63 13.68
CA ASN A 41 3.79 4.44 14.29
C ASN A 41 4.97 3.55 14.72
N CYS A 42 5.89 3.30 13.78
CA CYS A 42 7.05 2.44 14.00
C CYS A 42 8.04 2.99 15.04
N GLU A 43 7.99 4.28 15.38
CA GLU A 43 8.82 4.86 16.45
C GLU A 43 8.41 4.39 17.86
N LYS A 44 7.22 3.82 18.02
CA LYS A 44 6.76 3.19 19.28
C LYS A 44 7.47 1.87 19.61
N PHE A 45 8.20 1.30 18.65
CA PHE A 45 9.01 0.11 18.86
C PHE A 45 10.43 0.47 19.26
N ASP A 46 11.07 -0.37 20.09
CA ASP A 46 12.46 -0.19 20.50
C ASP A 46 13.44 -0.66 19.42
N LYS A 47 13.01 -1.65 18.62
CA LYS A 47 13.75 -2.22 17.49
C LYS A 47 12.79 -2.55 16.35
N VAL A 48 13.26 -2.39 15.11
CA VAL A 48 12.55 -2.79 13.90
C VAL A 48 13.49 -3.66 13.07
N TYR A 49 13.09 -4.90 12.81
CA TYR A 49 13.89 -5.82 12.00
C TYR A 49 13.22 -6.13 10.67
N VAL A 50 13.95 -5.94 9.58
CA VAL A 50 13.58 -6.42 8.25
C VAL A 50 14.35 -7.71 8.01
N ILE A 51 13.64 -8.84 7.86
CA ILE A 51 14.26 -10.15 7.62
C ILE A 51 14.19 -10.45 6.14
N ALA A 52 15.31 -10.32 5.43
CA ALA A 52 15.39 -10.48 3.98
C ALA A 52 16.38 -11.57 3.58
N LEU A 53 16.22 -12.14 2.37
CA LEU A 53 17.24 -12.99 1.78
C LEU A 53 18.46 -12.16 1.37
N LYS A 54 19.66 -12.64 1.68
CA LYS A 54 20.91 -12.01 1.25
C LYS A 54 20.98 -11.88 -0.26
N GLU A 55 20.58 -12.93 -0.99
CA GLU A 55 20.50 -12.95 -2.46
C GLU A 55 19.65 -11.81 -3.03
N HIS A 56 18.49 -11.52 -2.41
CA HIS A 56 17.64 -10.41 -2.87
C HIS A 56 18.35 -9.06 -2.75
N ILE A 57 19.08 -8.86 -1.66
CA ILE A 57 19.81 -7.60 -1.42
C ILE A 57 20.96 -7.49 -2.41
N ASP A 58 21.79 -8.51 -2.51
CA ASP A 58 22.98 -8.51 -3.37
C ASP A 58 22.63 -8.29 -4.85
N ARG A 59 21.50 -8.88 -5.29
CA ARG A 59 21.07 -8.84 -6.70
C ARG A 59 20.39 -7.53 -7.11
N TYR A 60 19.59 -6.92 -6.23
CA TYR A 60 18.64 -5.89 -6.66
C TYR A 60 18.91 -4.50 -6.10
N VAL A 61 19.70 -4.34 -5.02
CA VAL A 61 19.83 -3.05 -4.36
C VAL A 61 21.25 -2.80 -3.81
N ASN A 62 21.58 -1.54 -3.67
CA ASN A 62 22.72 -1.15 -2.85
C ASN A 62 22.28 -1.17 -1.38
N TYR A 63 22.97 -1.96 -0.54
CA TYR A 63 22.63 -2.16 0.88
C TYR A 63 22.57 -0.83 1.67
N LYS A 64 23.55 0.07 1.47
CA LYS A 64 23.60 1.35 2.19
C LYS A 64 22.42 2.24 1.83
N ASN A 65 22.07 2.30 0.54
CA ASN A 65 20.95 3.09 0.05
C ASN A 65 19.60 2.52 0.53
N LEU A 66 19.43 1.19 0.49
CA LEU A 66 18.28 0.52 1.04
C LEU A 66 18.09 0.83 2.53
N LEU A 67 19.15 0.63 3.34
CA LEU A 67 19.09 0.89 4.77
C LEU A 67 18.77 2.36 5.08
N LYS A 68 19.33 3.30 4.29
CA LYS A 68 19.02 4.73 4.41
C LYS A 68 17.53 5.02 4.12
N SER A 69 16.96 4.41 3.07
CA SER A 69 15.55 4.55 2.72
C SER A 69 14.64 4.00 3.83
N LEU A 70 14.89 2.77 4.26
CA LEU A 70 14.09 2.13 5.33
C LEU A 70 14.16 2.92 6.64
N ARG A 71 15.35 3.46 7.00
CA ARG A 71 15.50 4.29 8.19
C ARG A 71 14.79 5.64 8.10
N LYS A 72 14.71 6.20 6.90
CA LYS A 72 13.98 7.45 6.63
C LYS A 72 12.46 7.24 6.68
N ASN A 73 11.97 6.15 6.09
CA ASN A 73 10.55 5.98 5.79
C ASN A 73 9.81 5.07 6.79
N ILE A 74 10.54 4.25 7.57
CA ILE A 74 9.95 3.36 8.58
C ILE A 74 10.33 3.83 9.99
N SER A 75 11.62 3.72 10.37
CA SER A 75 12.14 4.17 11.66
C SER A 75 13.67 4.18 11.65
N LYS A 76 14.28 5.15 12.33
CA LYS A 76 15.74 5.21 12.55
C LYS A 76 16.31 3.94 13.19
N LYS A 77 15.46 3.14 13.86
CA LYS A 77 15.81 1.90 14.58
C LYS A 77 15.81 0.66 13.70
N VAL A 78 15.66 0.81 12.36
CA VAL A 78 15.65 -0.31 11.43
C VAL A 78 17.02 -0.96 11.34
N GLU A 79 17.03 -2.28 11.49
CA GLU A 79 18.14 -3.20 11.19
C GLU A 79 17.68 -4.24 10.15
N ILE A 80 18.55 -4.58 9.19
CA ILE A 80 18.28 -5.65 8.22
C ILE A 80 19.00 -6.91 8.68
N PHE A 81 18.22 -7.97 8.90
CA PHE A 81 18.74 -9.31 9.15
C PHE A 81 18.73 -10.11 7.85
N GLN A 82 19.90 -10.54 7.41
CA GLN A 82 20.08 -11.24 6.15
C GLN A 82 20.11 -12.76 6.37
N LEU A 83 19.14 -13.47 5.80
CA LEU A 83 19.16 -14.92 5.72
C LEU A 83 20.04 -15.36 4.55
N LYS A 84 20.92 -16.30 4.81
CA LYS A 84 21.85 -16.87 3.79
C LYS A 84 21.15 -17.89 2.88
N LYS A 85 20.08 -18.54 3.35
CA LYS A 85 19.32 -19.56 2.64
C LYS A 85 17.83 -19.29 2.74
N ASP A 86 17.09 -19.77 1.76
CA ASP A 86 15.63 -19.78 1.78
C ASP A 86 15.10 -20.51 3.01
N THR A 87 13.93 -20.11 3.41
CA THR A 87 13.09 -20.80 4.38
C THR A 87 11.86 -21.36 3.68
N SER A 88 11.32 -22.46 4.19
CA SER A 88 10.15 -23.13 3.61
C SER A 88 8.86 -22.29 3.76
N CYS A 89 8.80 -21.43 4.80
CA CYS A 89 7.64 -20.63 5.12
C CYS A 89 8.01 -19.42 6.00
N GLN A 90 7.05 -18.51 6.17
CA GLN A 90 7.23 -17.31 7.00
C GLN A 90 7.49 -17.65 8.47
N ALA A 91 6.81 -18.66 9.01
CA ALA A 91 7.01 -19.08 10.39
C ALA A 91 8.45 -19.57 10.64
N GLU A 92 9.03 -20.28 9.68
CA GLU A 92 10.44 -20.69 9.74
C GLU A 92 11.39 -19.49 9.67
N THR A 93 11.10 -18.49 8.81
CA THR A 93 11.86 -17.24 8.73
C THR A 93 11.97 -16.58 10.10
N ILE A 94 10.84 -16.44 10.78
CA ILE A 94 10.77 -15.82 12.11
C ILE A 94 11.44 -16.68 13.17
N TYR A 95 11.21 -18.00 13.14
CA TYR A 95 11.85 -18.94 14.05
C TYR A 95 13.37 -18.85 14.00
N GLN A 96 13.96 -18.91 12.78
CA GLN A 96 15.41 -18.79 12.59
C GLN A 96 15.95 -17.44 13.09
N PHE A 97 15.24 -16.34 12.80
CA PHE A 97 15.60 -15.01 13.26
C PHE A 97 15.60 -14.91 14.80
N LEU A 98 14.49 -15.30 15.45
CA LEU A 98 14.34 -15.22 16.90
C LEU A 98 15.42 -16.03 17.63
N LYS A 99 15.72 -17.23 17.12
CA LYS A 99 16.76 -18.11 17.66
C LYS A 99 18.15 -17.49 17.50
N HIS A 100 18.44 -16.94 16.33
CA HIS A 100 19.75 -16.36 16.03
C HIS A 100 20.01 -15.08 16.84
N LYS A 101 19.06 -14.15 16.84
CA LYS A 101 19.15 -12.86 17.55
C LYS A 101 18.90 -12.96 19.04
N LYS A 102 18.44 -14.11 19.55
CA LYS A 102 18.11 -14.34 20.97
C LYS A 102 17.19 -13.24 21.53
N ILE A 103 16.17 -12.87 20.73
CA ILE A 103 15.19 -11.84 21.10
C ILE A 103 14.47 -12.28 22.38
N LYS A 104 14.43 -11.39 23.38
CA LYS A 104 13.73 -11.59 24.67
C LYS A 104 12.50 -10.68 24.82
N SER A 105 12.43 -9.61 24.02
CA SER A 105 11.32 -8.66 24.05
C SER A 105 10.07 -9.23 23.38
N SER A 106 8.89 -8.75 23.78
CA SER A 106 7.67 -8.99 23.01
C SER A 106 7.81 -8.43 21.60
N PHE A 107 7.09 -9.03 20.64
CA PHE A 107 7.25 -8.63 19.24
C PHE A 107 5.94 -8.65 18.46
N LEU A 108 5.86 -7.80 17.46
CA LEU A 108 4.81 -7.75 16.46
C LEU A 108 5.39 -8.20 15.12
N ILE A 109 4.77 -9.16 14.47
CA ILE A 109 5.00 -9.51 13.08
C ILE A 109 4.08 -8.66 12.23
N LYS A 110 4.55 -8.12 11.09
CA LYS A 110 3.73 -7.44 10.12
C LYS A 110 4.13 -7.84 8.70
N ASP A 111 3.16 -8.29 7.92
CA ASP A 111 3.35 -8.60 6.51
C ASP A 111 3.66 -7.34 5.68
N CYS A 112 4.40 -7.51 4.59
CA CYS A 112 4.85 -6.39 3.75
C CYS A 112 3.95 -6.13 2.53
N ASP A 113 2.91 -6.93 2.30
CA ASP A 113 2.07 -6.91 1.10
C ASP A 113 0.63 -6.44 1.35
N ASN A 114 0.45 -5.65 2.37
CA ASN A 114 -0.82 -5.02 2.71
C ASN A 114 -0.61 -3.79 3.59
N GLU A 115 -1.57 -2.89 3.57
CA GLU A 115 -1.65 -1.72 4.46
C GLU A 115 -2.98 -1.74 5.21
N PHE A 116 -2.95 -1.35 6.47
CA PHE A 116 -4.14 -1.10 7.28
C PHE A 116 -3.79 -0.19 8.44
N SER A 117 -4.80 0.45 9.01
CA SER A 117 -4.66 1.22 10.25
C SER A 117 -5.05 0.40 11.46
N ILE A 118 -4.38 0.66 12.57
CA ILE A 118 -4.67 0.07 13.88
C ILE A 118 -4.77 1.18 14.92
N ASP A 119 -5.55 0.93 15.97
CA ASP A 119 -5.62 1.85 17.10
C ASP A 119 -4.25 1.91 17.81
N GLU A 120 -3.65 3.09 17.83
CA GLU A 120 -2.34 3.32 18.47
C GLU A 120 -2.37 3.14 20.01
N SER A 121 -3.55 3.15 20.64
CA SER A 121 -3.70 2.89 22.07
C SER A 121 -3.09 1.55 22.47
N ILE A 122 -3.09 0.57 21.56
CA ILE A 122 -2.49 -0.76 21.73
C ILE A 122 -1.00 -0.67 22.05
N PHE A 123 -0.32 0.39 21.60
CA PHE A 123 1.10 0.61 21.85
C PHE A 123 1.40 1.40 23.14
N ARG A 124 0.39 1.79 23.93
CA ARG A 124 0.62 2.47 25.22
C ARG A 124 1.37 1.58 26.21
N ASN A 125 1.12 0.28 26.18
CA ASN A 125 1.80 -0.66 27.04
C ASN A 125 3.27 -0.87 26.62
N LYS A 126 4.14 -1.10 27.60
CA LYS A 126 5.57 -1.41 27.39
C LYS A 126 5.81 -2.77 26.73
N ILE A 127 4.79 -3.63 26.66
CA ILE A 127 4.84 -5.00 26.16
C ILE A 127 3.71 -5.19 25.17
N ILE A 128 4.00 -5.92 24.07
CA ILE A 128 2.98 -6.41 23.14
C ILE A 128 2.42 -7.70 23.72
N ASN A 129 1.11 -7.79 23.87
CA ASN A 129 0.43 -9.01 24.25
C ASN A 129 0.26 -9.94 23.06
N ASN A 130 -0.04 -11.23 23.31
CA ASN A 130 -0.50 -12.13 22.29
C ASN A 130 -1.75 -11.56 21.62
N SER A 131 -1.70 -11.34 20.32
CA SER A 131 -2.77 -10.62 19.61
C SER A 131 -2.83 -10.98 18.14
N VAL A 132 -4.05 -10.91 17.58
CA VAL A 132 -4.33 -11.05 16.17
C VAL A 132 -5.04 -9.79 15.71
N TYR A 133 -4.54 -9.18 14.63
CA TYR A 133 -5.17 -8.04 13.99
C TYR A 133 -6.02 -8.54 12.83
N ALA A 134 -7.31 -8.28 12.90
CA ALA A 134 -8.25 -8.73 11.88
C ALA A 134 -9.27 -7.66 11.53
N ILE A 135 -9.90 -7.81 10.37
CA ILE A 135 -10.91 -6.90 9.85
C ILE A 135 -12.15 -7.69 9.43
N ASP A 136 -13.31 -7.06 9.54
CA ASP A 136 -14.57 -7.61 9.05
C ASP A 136 -14.60 -7.54 7.51
N ILE A 137 -14.75 -8.70 6.86
CA ILE A 137 -14.81 -8.83 5.40
C ILE A 137 -15.93 -8.00 4.78
N LYS A 138 -17.04 -7.79 5.50
CA LYS A 138 -18.19 -7.00 5.04
C LYS A 138 -17.86 -5.53 4.84
N THR A 139 -16.75 -5.05 5.39
CA THR A 139 -16.29 -3.66 5.23
C THR A 139 -15.45 -3.44 3.98
N LEU A 140 -15.23 -4.47 3.16
CA LEU A 140 -14.31 -4.46 2.01
C LEU A 140 -15.03 -4.80 0.72
N GLU A 141 -14.68 -4.10 -0.36
CA GLU A 141 -15.30 -4.29 -1.68
C GLU A 141 -14.73 -5.50 -2.44
N LEU A 142 -13.43 -5.79 -2.32
CA LEU A 142 -12.74 -6.83 -3.09
C LEU A 142 -11.55 -7.40 -2.34
N ILE A 143 -11.60 -8.69 -2.03
CA ILE A 143 -10.46 -9.47 -1.52
C ILE A 143 -10.50 -10.89 -2.08
N ASP A 144 -9.33 -11.51 -2.20
CA ASP A 144 -9.24 -12.96 -2.37
C ASP A 144 -9.47 -13.63 -1.00
N ALA A 145 -10.73 -13.84 -0.67
CA ALA A 145 -11.17 -14.37 0.62
C ALA A 145 -10.56 -15.76 0.92
N LYS A 146 -10.35 -16.58 -0.11
CA LYS A 146 -9.82 -17.95 0.05
C LYS A 146 -8.32 -17.98 0.38
N SER A 147 -7.61 -16.86 0.24
CA SER A 147 -6.18 -16.77 0.54
C SER A 147 -5.85 -16.29 1.95
N LYS A 148 -6.86 -15.99 2.77
CA LYS A 148 -6.71 -15.38 4.10
C LYS A 148 -6.89 -16.40 5.21
N SER A 149 -6.30 -16.13 6.39
CA SER A 149 -6.61 -16.85 7.64
C SER A 149 -7.80 -16.16 8.31
N TYR A 150 -8.70 -16.92 8.88
CA TYR A 150 -9.91 -16.43 9.57
C TYR A 150 -9.88 -16.77 11.04
N ILE A 151 -10.50 -15.92 11.86
CA ILE A 151 -10.59 -16.10 13.31
C ILE A 151 -12.05 -16.20 13.77
N GLU A 152 -12.28 -16.97 14.81
CA GLU A 152 -13.46 -16.88 15.68
C GLU A 152 -13.04 -16.26 16.99
N LYS A 153 -13.88 -15.42 17.55
CA LYS A 153 -13.64 -14.73 18.82
C LYS A 153 -14.84 -14.79 19.73
N ASP A 154 -14.60 -14.79 21.04
CA ASP A 154 -15.64 -14.67 22.05
C ASP A 154 -16.14 -13.22 22.21
N LEU A 155 -17.11 -13.02 23.11
CA LEU A 155 -17.67 -11.71 23.44
C LEU A 155 -16.66 -10.76 24.10
N TYR A 156 -15.59 -11.29 24.68
CA TYR A 156 -14.51 -10.55 25.34
C TYR A 156 -13.35 -10.22 24.40
N ASN A 157 -13.51 -10.50 23.09
CA ASN A 157 -12.48 -10.35 22.06
C ASN A 157 -11.27 -11.28 22.24
N ASN A 158 -11.40 -12.42 22.91
CA ASN A 158 -10.39 -13.45 22.86
C ASN A 158 -10.57 -14.28 21.58
N VAL A 159 -9.47 -14.54 20.89
CA VAL A 159 -9.45 -15.43 19.71
C VAL A 159 -9.55 -16.87 20.21
N ILE A 160 -10.65 -17.54 19.89
CA ILE A 160 -10.93 -18.93 20.30
C ILE A 160 -10.53 -19.93 19.22
N ASN A 161 -10.46 -19.50 17.95
CA ASN A 161 -10.04 -20.32 16.84
C ASN A 161 -9.40 -19.48 15.74
N ILE A 162 -8.48 -20.07 14.98
CA ILE A 162 -7.85 -19.47 13.78
C ILE A 162 -7.58 -20.55 12.75
N VAL A 163 -8.08 -20.35 11.52
CA VAL A 163 -7.98 -21.33 10.45
C VAL A 163 -7.40 -20.70 9.18
N GLU A 164 -6.40 -21.36 8.62
CA GLU A 164 -5.72 -20.93 7.39
C GLU A 164 -6.54 -21.27 6.15
N LYS A 165 -6.77 -20.29 5.26
CA LYS A 165 -7.38 -20.43 3.94
C LYS A 165 -8.78 -21.09 3.93
N LYS A 166 -9.51 -20.99 5.01
CA LYS A 166 -10.88 -21.48 5.13
C LYS A 166 -11.71 -20.41 5.84
N ILE A 167 -12.79 -20.00 5.18
CA ILE A 167 -13.75 -19.03 5.74
C ILE A 167 -14.55 -19.74 6.83
N ILE A 168 -14.38 -19.29 8.08
CA ILE A 168 -15.10 -19.79 9.25
C ILE A 168 -15.88 -18.69 9.97
N SER A 169 -15.64 -17.43 9.58
CA SER A 169 -16.30 -16.26 10.17
C SER A 169 -16.18 -15.06 9.21
N ASP A 170 -16.72 -13.92 9.61
CA ASP A 170 -16.56 -12.64 8.90
C ASP A 170 -15.20 -11.98 9.15
N PHE A 171 -14.37 -12.47 10.07
CA PHE A 171 -13.12 -11.83 10.48
C PHE A 171 -11.89 -12.54 9.90
N PHE A 172 -11.14 -11.85 9.05
CA PHE A 172 -9.88 -12.38 8.53
C PHE A 172 -8.66 -11.61 9.06
N CYS A 173 -7.54 -12.32 9.18
CA CYS A 173 -6.27 -11.77 9.67
C CYS A 173 -5.66 -10.81 8.64
N CYS A 174 -5.30 -9.60 9.08
CA CYS A 174 -4.68 -8.57 8.24
C CYS A 174 -3.18 -8.74 8.03
N GLY A 175 -2.56 -9.83 8.57
CA GLY A 175 -1.11 -10.03 8.49
C GLY A 175 -0.32 -9.25 9.53
N ALA A 176 -0.92 -9.01 10.71
CA ALA A 176 -0.19 -8.57 11.89
C ALA A 176 -0.54 -9.46 13.10
N TYR A 177 0.51 -9.86 13.83
CA TYR A 177 0.40 -10.80 14.92
C TYR A 177 1.36 -10.43 16.04
N GLY A 178 0.84 -10.23 17.26
CA GLY A 178 1.62 -9.95 18.46
C GLY A 178 1.93 -11.20 19.26
N PHE A 179 3.15 -11.26 19.79
CA PHE A 179 3.59 -12.34 20.69
C PHE A 179 4.26 -11.74 21.92
N LYS A 180 3.79 -12.12 23.10
CA LYS A 180 4.32 -11.66 24.37
C LYS A 180 5.70 -12.23 24.66
N TYR A 181 5.87 -13.54 24.44
CA TYR A 181 7.10 -14.25 24.73
C TYR A 181 7.66 -14.96 23.51
N PRO A 182 8.86 -14.58 23.02
CA PRO A 182 9.50 -15.25 21.89
C PRO A 182 9.73 -16.76 22.08
N LYS A 183 9.95 -17.20 23.32
CA LYS A 183 10.14 -18.62 23.65
C LYS A 183 8.94 -19.48 23.26
N ASP A 184 7.71 -18.95 23.41
CA ASP A 184 6.48 -19.70 23.12
C ASP A 184 6.34 -19.88 21.61
N PHE A 185 6.58 -18.80 20.84
CA PHE A 185 6.65 -18.89 19.38
C PHE A 185 7.71 -19.91 18.90
N ILE A 186 8.94 -19.82 19.46
CA ILE A 186 10.06 -20.71 19.10
C ILE A 186 9.70 -22.18 19.39
N SER A 187 9.12 -22.47 20.55
CA SER A 187 8.71 -23.83 20.95
C SER A 187 7.64 -24.38 20.02
N SER A 188 6.58 -23.61 19.76
CA SER A 188 5.49 -24.02 18.88
C SER A 188 5.96 -24.19 17.43
N ALA A 189 6.68 -23.21 16.90
CA ALA A 189 7.20 -23.26 15.52
C ALA A 189 8.15 -24.45 15.33
N LYS A 190 9.05 -24.75 16.27
CA LYS A 190 9.93 -25.92 16.25
C LYS A 190 9.14 -27.23 16.15
N LYS A 191 8.11 -27.39 17.01
CA LYS A 191 7.22 -28.57 17.03
C LYS A 191 6.48 -28.74 15.69
N LEU A 192 5.94 -27.65 15.13
CA LEU A 192 5.18 -27.72 13.89
C LEU A 192 6.08 -27.96 12.67
N LEU A 193 7.25 -27.33 12.61
CA LEU A 193 8.25 -27.51 11.53
C LEU A 193 8.82 -28.92 11.50
N SER A 194 8.87 -29.65 12.62
CA SER A 194 9.26 -31.06 12.62
C SER A 194 8.23 -31.97 11.95
N LYS A 195 6.96 -31.53 11.85
CA LYS A 195 5.86 -32.30 11.24
C LYS A 195 5.55 -31.88 9.79
N SER A 196 5.75 -30.60 9.45
CA SER A 196 5.44 -30.07 8.11
C SER A 196 6.33 -28.89 7.76
N LYS A 197 6.77 -28.81 6.50
CA LYS A 197 7.51 -27.67 5.98
C LYS A 197 6.61 -26.47 5.64
N ASN A 198 5.31 -26.69 5.44
CA ASN A 198 4.33 -25.67 5.06
C ASN A 198 3.46 -25.27 6.26
N ILE A 199 4.02 -24.50 7.17
CA ILE A 199 3.28 -23.93 8.29
C ILE A 199 3.09 -22.43 8.14
N TYR A 200 1.97 -21.93 8.62
CA TYR A 200 1.62 -20.51 8.65
C TYR A 200 1.71 -19.99 10.09
N ILE A 201 1.71 -18.66 10.23
CA ILE A 201 1.66 -18.04 11.57
C ILE A 201 0.35 -18.41 12.30
N SER A 202 -0.75 -18.56 11.56
CA SER A 202 -2.04 -19.04 12.09
C SER A 202 -1.93 -20.41 12.76
N HIS A 203 -1.13 -21.33 12.20
CA HIS A 203 -0.90 -22.64 12.83
C HIS A 203 -0.12 -22.53 14.16
N VAL A 204 0.86 -21.62 14.24
CA VAL A 204 1.59 -21.35 15.49
C VAL A 204 0.65 -20.78 16.54
N ILE A 205 -0.21 -19.83 16.16
CA ILE A 205 -1.20 -19.24 17.06
C ILE A 205 -2.18 -20.30 17.55
N LEU A 206 -2.71 -21.14 16.66
CA LEU A 206 -3.63 -22.22 17.04
C LEU A 206 -2.98 -23.21 18.02
N ASP A 207 -1.72 -23.63 17.78
CA ASP A 207 -1.00 -24.52 18.70
C ASP A 207 -0.83 -23.88 20.09
N LEU A 208 -0.65 -22.56 20.17
CA LEU A 208 -0.55 -21.82 21.42
C LEU A 208 -1.91 -21.68 22.13
N ILE A 209 -2.98 -21.40 21.39
CA ILE A 209 -4.35 -21.37 21.94
C ILE A 209 -4.72 -22.74 22.52
N LEU A 210 -4.41 -23.82 21.82
CA LEU A 210 -4.66 -25.21 22.30
C LEU A 210 -3.84 -25.59 23.55
N LYS A 211 -2.77 -24.83 23.85
CA LYS A 211 -1.98 -24.95 25.08
C LYS A 211 -2.49 -24.08 26.23
N GLY A 212 -3.54 -23.28 25.99
CA GLY A 212 -4.12 -22.38 26.99
C GLY A 212 -3.62 -20.94 26.92
N ASP A 213 -2.85 -20.56 25.89
CA ASP A 213 -2.45 -19.16 25.70
C ASP A 213 -3.62 -18.33 25.17
N ASN A 214 -3.87 -17.18 25.78
CA ASN A 214 -4.88 -16.24 25.31
C ASN A 214 -4.31 -15.32 24.23
N PHE A 215 -5.04 -15.17 23.11
CA PHE A 215 -4.79 -14.19 22.07
C PHE A 215 -5.94 -13.20 21.98
N ASN A 216 -5.65 -11.91 21.99
CA ASN A 216 -6.66 -10.86 21.88
C ASN A 216 -6.87 -10.48 20.40
N TYR A 217 -8.14 -10.36 20.02
CA TYR A 217 -8.52 -9.73 18.77
C TYR A 217 -8.35 -8.22 18.85
N HIS A 218 -7.71 -7.63 17.85
CA HIS A 218 -7.69 -6.19 17.62
C HIS A 218 -8.23 -5.87 16.25
N ARG A 219 -9.18 -4.94 16.21
CA ARG A 219 -9.75 -4.47 14.94
C ARG A 219 -8.73 -3.68 14.15
N ALA A 220 -8.63 -3.99 12.86
CA ALA A 220 -7.95 -3.19 11.87
C ALA A 220 -8.97 -2.49 10.98
N ASP A 221 -8.58 -1.37 10.39
CA ASP A 221 -9.42 -0.59 9.50
C ASP A 221 -8.65 -0.23 8.22
N ARG A 222 -9.37 0.10 7.14
CA ARG A 222 -8.82 0.58 5.86
C ARG A 222 -7.80 -0.39 5.24
N TYR A 223 -8.14 -1.65 5.20
CA TYR A 223 -7.26 -2.68 4.65
C TYR A 223 -7.13 -2.57 3.14
N ILE A 224 -5.89 -2.59 2.65
CA ILE A 224 -5.54 -2.65 1.23
C ILE A 224 -4.58 -3.83 1.04
N SER A 225 -4.90 -4.74 0.11
CA SER A 225 -4.07 -5.91 -0.20
C SER A 225 -3.24 -5.69 -1.46
N TRP A 226 -1.99 -6.13 -1.41
CA TRP A 226 -1.06 -6.27 -2.55
C TRP A 226 -0.44 -7.67 -2.57
N GLY A 227 -1.15 -8.64 -2.02
CA GLY A 227 -0.67 -10.03 -1.91
C GLY A 227 -0.46 -10.71 -3.25
N THR A 228 -1.18 -10.29 -4.29
CA THR A 228 -1.08 -10.74 -5.66
C THR A 228 -0.76 -9.59 -6.62
N ILE A 229 -0.22 -9.93 -7.80
CA ILE A 229 0.07 -8.93 -8.83
C ILE A 229 -1.22 -8.24 -9.33
N GLN A 230 -2.35 -8.96 -9.35
CA GLN A 230 -3.65 -8.41 -9.74
C GLN A 230 -4.11 -7.34 -8.75
N GLU A 231 -4.08 -7.63 -7.44
CA GLU A 231 -4.43 -6.65 -6.39
C GLU A 231 -3.53 -5.42 -6.45
N TYR A 232 -2.21 -5.63 -6.63
CA TYR A 232 -1.25 -4.53 -6.76
C TYR A 232 -1.55 -3.64 -7.97
N ARG A 233 -1.87 -4.24 -9.14
CA ARG A 233 -2.22 -3.51 -10.36
C ARG A 233 -3.54 -2.76 -10.23
N LEU A 234 -4.56 -3.36 -9.62
CA LEU A 234 -5.83 -2.69 -9.34
C LEU A 234 -5.63 -1.47 -8.45
N TRP A 235 -4.77 -1.60 -7.45
CA TRP A 235 -4.42 -0.47 -6.58
C TRP A 235 -3.62 0.60 -7.33
N GLN A 236 -2.65 0.23 -8.19
CA GLN A 236 -1.90 1.19 -9.01
C GLN A 236 -2.80 2.00 -9.95
N LYS A 237 -3.88 1.39 -10.48
CA LYS A 237 -4.84 2.10 -11.34
C LYS A 237 -5.57 3.25 -10.64
N LYS A 238 -5.58 3.27 -9.31
CA LYS A 238 -6.17 4.36 -8.52
C LYS A 238 -5.24 5.55 -8.32
N SER A 239 -4.00 5.48 -8.80
CA SER A 239 -2.99 6.54 -8.63
C SER A 239 -2.36 6.87 -9.98
N PHE A 240 -2.53 8.11 -10.46
CA PHE A 240 -2.02 8.54 -11.75
C PHE A 240 -1.84 10.06 -11.84
N THR A 241 -1.09 10.50 -12.85
CA THR A 241 -0.90 11.91 -13.17
C THR A 241 -1.68 12.27 -14.41
N ILE A 242 -2.49 13.33 -14.34
CA ILE A 242 -3.22 13.88 -15.49
C ILE A 242 -2.53 15.17 -15.95
N PHE A 243 -2.09 15.20 -17.21
CA PHE A 243 -1.76 16.42 -17.93
C PHE A 243 -3.02 16.85 -18.69
N CYS A 244 -3.74 17.83 -18.16
CA CYS A 244 -5.03 18.26 -18.69
C CYS A 244 -4.89 19.61 -19.38
N ASP A 245 -5.29 19.71 -20.66
CA ASP A 245 -5.46 20.99 -21.31
C ASP A 245 -6.62 21.77 -20.69
N PHE A 246 -6.47 23.08 -20.57
CA PHE A 246 -7.46 23.93 -19.92
C PHE A 246 -8.54 24.36 -20.90
N ASP A 247 -8.11 24.91 -22.06
CA ASP A 247 -9.00 25.53 -23.05
C ASP A 247 -9.60 24.49 -24.01
N GLY A 248 -10.90 24.37 -24.02
CA GLY A 248 -11.61 23.35 -24.80
C GLY A 248 -11.84 22.03 -24.05
N CYS A 249 -11.17 21.81 -22.89
CA CYS A 249 -11.32 20.62 -22.06
C CYS A 249 -12.02 20.91 -20.72
N LEU A 250 -11.60 21.95 -20.01
CA LEU A 250 -12.19 22.33 -18.70
C LEU A 250 -13.01 23.64 -18.79
N VAL A 251 -12.70 24.46 -19.78
CA VAL A 251 -13.45 25.66 -20.09
C VAL A 251 -13.65 25.76 -21.60
N LYS A 252 -14.69 26.46 -22.02
CA LYS A 252 -14.89 26.74 -23.46
C LYS A 252 -13.68 27.48 -24.02
N ASN A 253 -13.22 27.04 -25.17
CA ASN A 253 -12.12 27.71 -25.87
C ASN A 253 -12.52 29.16 -26.18
N GLY A 254 -11.78 30.11 -25.64
CA GLY A 254 -12.02 31.54 -25.79
C GLY A 254 -10.81 32.20 -26.44
N SER A 255 -10.70 32.16 -27.76
CA SER A 255 -9.74 33.01 -28.46
C SER A 255 -10.12 34.48 -28.22
N LYS A 256 -9.15 35.31 -27.81
CA LYS A 256 -9.36 36.76 -27.61
C LYS A 256 -9.91 37.44 -28.87
N ILE A 257 -9.63 36.89 -30.06
CA ILE A 257 -10.04 37.44 -31.33
C ILE A 257 -11.52 37.14 -31.63
N PHE A 258 -12.02 35.97 -31.21
CA PHE A 258 -13.36 35.49 -31.56
C PHE A 258 -14.36 35.54 -30.39
N SER A 259 -13.89 35.83 -29.17
CA SER A 259 -14.77 35.95 -28.02
C SER A 259 -15.33 37.38 -27.88
N LYS A 260 -16.65 37.49 -27.97
CA LYS A 260 -17.34 38.76 -27.71
C LYS A 260 -17.31 39.16 -26.22
N THR A 261 -16.90 38.27 -25.33
CA THR A 261 -16.82 38.50 -23.89
C THR A 261 -15.49 37.97 -23.36
N ASN A 262 -14.83 38.76 -22.50
CA ASN A 262 -13.61 38.31 -21.81
C ASN A 262 -13.89 37.28 -20.67
N LYS A 263 -15.08 36.68 -20.63
CA LYS A 263 -15.49 35.74 -19.60
C LYS A 263 -15.02 34.32 -19.93
N ILE A 264 -14.42 33.65 -18.97
CA ILE A 264 -14.10 32.22 -19.03
C ILE A 264 -15.38 31.45 -18.71
N ILE A 265 -15.83 30.60 -19.63
CA ILE A 265 -17.05 29.78 -19.48
C ILE A 265 -16.63 28.37 -19.09
N PRO A 266 -16.94 27.90 -17.87
CA PRO A 266 -16.62 26.55 -17.44
C PRO A 266 -17.40 25.47 -18.23
N LEU A 267 -16.77 24.34 -18.45
CA LEU A 267 -17.41 23.09 -18.85
C LEU A 267 -17.74 22.32 -17.55
N GLU A 268 -18.91 22.58 -16.98
CA GLU A 268 -19.20 22.24 -15.59
C GLU A 268 -19.18 20.74 -15.33
N LYS A 269 -19.72 19.91 -16.23
CA LYS A 269 -19.70 18.46 -16.07
C LYS A 269 -18.29 17.91 -15.99
N ASN A 270 -17.37 18.38 -16.87
CA ASN A 270 -15.98 17.95 -16.85
C ASN A 270 -15.28 18.32 -15.55
N LEU A 271 -15.51 19.54 -15.03
CA LEU A 271 -14.91 20.00 -13.78
C LEU A 271 -15.46 19.23 -12.56
N ILE A 272 -16.76 18.97 -12.53
CA ILE A 272 -17.41 18.19 -11.44
C ILE A 272 -16.87 16.76 -11.42
N GLU A 273 -16.80 16.11 -12.59
CA GLU A 273 -16.30 14.73 -12.65
C GLU A 273 -14.79 14.64 -12.36
N LEU A 274 -14.00 15.63 -12.79
CA LEU A 274 -12.59 15.72 -12.40
C LEU A 274 -12.42 15.84 -10.87
N LYS A 275 -13.29 16.63 -10.23
CA LYS A 275 -13.30 16.75 -8.77
C LYS A 275 -13.67 15.42 -8.10
N LYS A 276 -14.72 14.74 -8.57
CA LYS A 276 -15.10 13.42 -8.05
C LYS A 276 -13.98 12.40 -8.24
N LEU A 277 -13.28 12.42 -9.39
CA LEU A 277 -12.13 11.57 -9.65
C LEU A 277 -11.02 11.79 -8.60
N GLN A 278 -10.73 13.04 -8.25
CA GLN A 278 -9.75 13.37 -7.20
C GLN A 278 -10.19 12.96 -5.80
N ASP A 279 -11.49 12.84 -5.54
CA ASP A 279 -12.00 12.43 -4.23
C ASP A 279 -11.91 10.91 -4.02
N THR A 280 -11.90 10.14 -5.10
CA THR A 280 -11.88 8.67 -5.09
C THR A 280 -10.53 8.06 -5.40
N ASN A 281 -9.64 8.82 -6.06
CA ASN A 281 -8.34 8.37 -6.54
C ASN A 281 -7.23 9.33 -6.09
N ASP A 282 -6.00 8.81 -6.06
CA ASP A 282 -4.79 9.61 -5.82
C ASP A 282 -4.31 10.23 -7.15
N VAL A 283 -4.77 11.44 -7.43
CA VAL A 283 -4.56 12.12 -8.73
C VAL A 283 -3.65 13.32 -8.57
N ASP A 284 -2.50 13.28 -9.24
CA ASP A 284 -1.68 14.44 -9.50
C ASP A 284 -2.19 15.16 -10.77
N LEU A 285 -2.69 16.39 -10.63
CA LEU A 285 -3.18 17.17 -11.77
C LEU A 285 -2.18 18.26 -12.16
N ILE A 286 -1.79 18.26 -13.42
CA ILE A 286 -0.99 19.30 -14.06
C ILE A 286 -1.85 19.93 -15.14
N ILE A 287 -2.18 21.20 -15.00
CA ILE A 287 -2.91 21.97 -16.01
C ILE A 287 -1.93 22.50 -17.05
N THR A 288 -2.27 22.33 -18.31
CA THR A 288 -1.50 22.84 -19.45
C THR A 288 -2.36 23.84 -20.22
N THR A 289 -1.78 24.95 -20.67
CA THR A 289 -2.52 25.95 -21.46
C THR A 289 -1.57 26.80 -22.30
N SER A 290 -2.05 27.26 -23.45
CA SER A 290 -1.36 28.29 -24.26
C SER A 290 -1.60 29.73 -23.76
N ARG A 291 -2.44 29.90 -22.73
CA ARG A 291 -2.67 31.22 -22.15
C ARG A 291 -1.37 31.81 -21.60
N PRO A 292 -1.22 33.16 -21.64
CA PRO A 292 -0.04 33.81 -21.09
C PRO A 292 0.01 33.69 -19.55
N LEU A 293 1.19 33.91 -19.00
CA LEU A 293 1.42 33.85 -17.53
C LEU A 293 0.48 34.80 -16.77
N SER A 294 0.15 35.94 -17.35
CA SER A 294 -0.80 36.93 -16.78
C SER A 294 -2.19 36.34 -16.51
N ASP A 295 -2.61 35.31 -17.22
CA ASP A 295 -3.90 34.65 -17.05
C ASP A 295 -3.87 33.52 -15.99
N LYS A 296 -2.70 33.20 -15.43
CA LYS A 296 -2.56 32.10 -14.46
C LYS A 296 -3.51 32.23 -13.27
N ASN A 297 -3.75 33.45 -12.78
CA ASN A 297 -4.68 33.68 -11.66
C ASN A 297 -6.14 33.45 -12.05
N LYS A 298 -6.52 33.68 -13.31
CA LYS A 298 -7.86 33.37 -13.83
C LYS A 298 -8.07 31.83 -13.88
N VAL A 299 -7.05 31.08 -14.32
CA VAL A 299 -7.08 29.61 -14.29
C VAL A 299 -7.24 29.10 -12.85
N LYS A 300 -6.43 29.62 -11.93
CA LYS A 300 -6.55 29.28 -10.49
C LYS A 300 -7.94 29.55 -9.93
N SER A 301 -8.54 30.69 -10.27
CA SER A 301 -9.87 31.07 -9.80
C SER A 301 -10.93 30.03 -10.21
N ILE A 302 -10.89 29.55 -11.45
CA ILE A 302 -11.80 28.49 -11.92
C ILE A 302 -11.58 27.20 -11.16
N LEU A 303 -10.34 26.73 -11.04
CA LEU A 303 -10.03 25.48 -10.32
C LEU A 303 -10.47 25.56 -8.85
N ASN A 304 -10.20 26.67 -8.19
CA ASN A 304 -10.59 26.89 -6.80
C ASN A 304 -12.12 26.93 -6.61
N LYS A 305 -12.86 27.55 -7.56
CA LYS A 305 -14.34 27.56 -7.53
C LYS A 305 -14.92 26.13 -7.47
N TYR A 306 -14.30 25.19 -8.20
CA TYR A 306 -14.71 23.78 -8.21
C TYR A 306 -13.96 22.90 -7.20
N LYS A 307 -13.15 23.51 -6.30
CA LYS A 307 -12.35 22.80 -5.28
C LYS A 307 -11.40 21.75 -5.88
N ILE A 308 -10.92 21.98 -7.11
CA ILE A 308 -9.99 21.09 -7.80
C ILE A 308 -8.57 21.38 -7.31
N LYS A 309 -7.90 20.36 -6.81
CA LYS A 309 -6.48 20.40 -6.45
C LYS A 309 -5.62 20.25 -7.68
N TYR A 310 -4.49 20.93 -7.75
CA TYR A 310 -3.53 20.80 -8.84
C TYR A 310 -2.09 20.92 -8.32
N LYS A 311 -1.18 20.21 -8.95
CA LYS A 311 0.27 20.24 -8.64
C LYS A 311 0.96 21.44 -9.30
N SER A 312 0.59 21.70 -10.56
CA SER A 312 1.18 22.78 -11.34
C SER A 312 0.22 23.31 -12.41
N ILE A 313 0.45 24.55 -12.84
CA ILE A 313 -0.18 25.17 -14.01
C ILE A 313 0.94 25.63 -14.92
N ILE A 314 1.04 25.06 -16.09
CA ILE A 314 2.03 25.36 -17.13
C ILE A 314 1.35 26.26 -18.17
N THR A 315 1.79 27.50 -18.23
CA THR A 315 1.29 28.54 -19.17
C THR A 315 2.27 28.78 -20.31
N ASN A 316 1.90 29.62 -21.28
CA ASN A 316 2.73 30.00 -22.44
C ASN A 316 3.15 28.81 -23.31
N LEU A 317 2.42 27.70 -23.31
CA LEU A 317 2.71 26.61 -24.24
C LEU A 317 2.38 27.01 -25.68
N LYS A 318 3.14 26.47 -26.63
CA LYS A 318 2.84 26.66 -28.05
C LYS A 318 1.44 26.12 -28.36
N HIS A 319 0.72 26.81 -29.23
CA HIS A 319 -0.58 26.34 -29.71
C HIS A 319 -0.37 25.26 -30.80
N SER A 320 0.08 24.08 -30.38
CA SER A 320 0.51 22.97 -31.25
C SER A 320 0.19 21.62 -30.58
N ARG A 321 0.45 20.54 -31.30
CA ARG A 321 0.31 19.17 -30.76
C ARG A 321 1.10 19.00 -29.47
N ARG A 322 0.56 18.17 -28.57
CA ARG A 322 1.23 17.69 -27.34
C ARG A 322 1.83 16.31 -27.61
N ILE A 323 3.07 16.10 -27.17
CA ILE A 323 3.75 14.81 -27.26
C ILE A 323 4.18 14.45 -25.84
N ILE A 324 3.81 13.26 -25.40
CA ILE A 324 4.26 12.67 -24.13
C ILE A 324 5.23 11.55 -24.49
N VAL A 325 6.44 11.60 -23.94
CA VAL A 325 7.44 10.54 -24.08
C VAL A 325 7.58 9.87 -22.73
N ASN A 326 7.31 8.56 -22.70
CA ASN A 326 7.38 7.76 -21.47
C ASN A 326 8.11 6.45 -21.79
N ASP A 327 8.67 5.81 -20.75
CA ASP A 327 9.33 4.52 -20.89
C ASP A 327 8.32 3.37 -20.93
N PHE A 328 8.81 2.22 -21.38
CA PHE A 328 8.10 0.95 -21.30
C PHE A 328 9.03 -0.11 -20.70
N ALA A 329 8.60 -0.77 -19.63
CA ALA A 329 9.35 -1.85 -19.02
C ALA A 329 8.68 -3.21 -19.28
N ASN A 330 9.46 -4.24 -19.64
CA ASN A 330 8.94 -5.60 -19.83
C ASN A 330 8.24 -6.16 -18.58
N THR A 331 8.62 -5.67 -17.39
CA THR A 331 7.99 -6.01 -16.11
C THR A 331 6.66 -5.27 -15.89
N ASN A 332 6.35 -4.28 -16.73
CA ASN A 332 5.07 -3.58 -16.77
C ASN A 332 4.54 -3.64 -18.22
N PRO A 333 3.81 -4.68 -18.61
CA PRO A 333 3.39 -4.93 -19.98
C PRO A 333 2.31 -3.95 -20.50
N TYR A 334 1.91 -2.97 -19.70
CA TYR A 334 0.91 -1.96 -20.07
C TYR A 334 1.60 -0.63 -20.40
N PRO A 335 1.03 0.14 -21.33
CA PRO A 335 1.50 1.50 -21.58
C PRO A 335 1.53 2.31 -20.28
N SER A 336 2.63 3.01 -20.04
CA SER A 336 2.77 3.89 -18.88
C SER A 336 2.14 5.28 -19.11
N SER A 337 1.64 5.53 -20.34
CA SER A 337 0.89 6.74 -20.70
C SER A 337 -0.30 6.41 -21.58
N ILE A 338 -1.37 7.20 -21.45
CA ILE A 338 -2.57 7.14 -22.27
C ILE A 338 -2.82 8.55 -22.82
N SER A 339 -3.12 8.68 -24.12
CA SER A 339 -3.55 9.93 -24.73
C SER A 339 -5.06 9.90 -24.96
N ILE A 340 -5.75 10.93 -24.48
CA ILE A 340 -7.19 11.12 -24.64
C ILE A 340 -7.38 12.41 -25.45
N ASN A 341 -8.02 12.29 -26.60
CA ASN A 341 -8.41 13.42 -27.43
C ASN A 341 -9.93 13.48 -27.49
N THR A 342 -10.49 14.60 -27.06
CA THR A 342 -11.93 14.85 -27.07
C THR A 342 -12.25 15.96 -28.05
N GLU A 343 -13.48 16.04 -28.51
CA GLU A 343 -13.95 17.16 -29.29
C GLU A 343 -13.85 18.45 -28.46
N ARG A 344 -13.43 19.53 -29.13
CA ARG A 344 -13.25 20.84 -28.47
C ARG A 344 -14.57 21.34 -27.89
N ASN A 345 -14.54 21.77 -26.65
CA ASN A 345 -15.69 22.27 -25.88
C ASN A 345 -16.75 21.21 -25.58
N SER A 346 -16.49 19.93 -25.81
CA SER A 346 -17.39 18.86 -25.41
C SER A 346 -17.33 18.60 -23.92
N GLU A 347 -18.36 17.95 -23.39
CA GLU A 347 -18.40 17.46 -22.01
C GLU A 347 -18.10 15.95 -21.93
N GLU A 348 -17.51 15.35 -22.98
CA GLU A 348 -17.15 13.92 -23.03
C GLU A 348 -16.16 13.48 -21.97
N LEU A 349 -15.27 14.40 -21.53
CA LEU A 349 -14.32 14.10 -20.44
C LEU A 349 -15.03 13.63 -19.19
N SER A 350 -16.29 14.07 -18.95
CA SER A 350 -17.07 13.62 -17.82
C SER A 350 -17.31 12.11 -17.81
N GLY A 351 -17.63 11.52 -18.97
CA GLY A 351 -17.75 10.06 -19.15
C GLY A 351 -16.40 9.34 -18.98
N ILE A 352 -15.32 9.90 -19.54
CA ILE A 352 -13.99 9.32 -19.42
C ILE A 352 -13.52 9.31 -17.97
N PHE A 353 -13.66 10.42 -17.25
CA PHE A 353 -13.28 10.51 -15.85
C PHE A 353 -14.11 9.58 -14.95
N SER A 354 -15.41 9.39 -15.26
CA SER A 354 -16.23 8.43 -14.52
C SER A 354 -15.76 6.98 -14.70
N ASN A 355 -15.19 6.63 -15.86
CA ASN A 355 -14.64 5.30 -16.13
C ASN A 355 -13.24 5.07 -15.52
N LEU A 356 -12.57 6.12 -15.06
CA LEU A 356 -11.26 6.03 -14.39
C LEU A 356 -11.39 5.88 -12.86
N ARG A 357 -12.60 6.01 -12.33
CA ARG A 357 -12.92 5.82 -10.89
C ARG A 357 -13.07 4.33 -10.53
#